data_dc0ddbf1fe90e7d6132bd9870d782e9f
#
_entry.id   dc0ddbf1fe90e7d6132bd9870d782e9f
#
_cell.length_a   1.000
_cell.length_b   1.000
_cell.length_c   1.000
_cell.angle_alpha   90.00
_cell.angle_beta   90.00
_cell.angle_gamma   90.00
#
_symmetry.space_group_name_H-M   'P 1'
#
loop_
_entity.id
_entity.type
_entity.pdbx_description
1 polymer ?
#
loop_
_entity_poly.entity_id
_entity_poly.type
_entity_poly.pdbx_seq_one_letter_code
_entity_poly.pdbx_strand_id
1 'polypeptide(L)' 'MTLDRSEISRALAKAIAYKQCGKQSDAEAWARKLVMLLECADILSAN' A
#
# COMPACT_ATOMS: atom_id res chain seq x y z
N MET A 1 2.11 -11.59 14.92
CA MET A 1 2.08 -10.18 14.55
C MET A 1 1.08 -9.95 13.44
N THR A 2 0.16 -9.05 13.65
CA THR A 2 -0.88 -8.78 12.68
C THR A 2 -0.53 -7.55 11.86
N LEU A 3 -0.85 -7.60 10.57
CA LEU A 3 -0.72 -6.45 9.71
C LEU A 3 -1.75 -5.41 10.10
N ASP A 4 -1.29 -4.19 10.21
CA ASP A 4 -2.15 -3.10 10.59
C ASP A 4 -2.90 -2.60 9.35
N ARG A 5 -4.22 -2.66 9.38
CA ARG A 5 -5.03 -2.16 8.27
C ARG A 5 -4.78 -0.68 8.03
N SER A 6 -4.41 0.04 9.07
CA SER A 6 -4.10 1.46 8.96
C SER A 6 -2.93 1.69 8.02
N GLU A 7 -1.93 0.81 8.04
CA GLU A 7 -0.78 0.94 7.15
C GLU A 7 -1.19 0.73 5.70
N ILE A 8 -2.05 -0.26 5.45
CA ILE A 8 -2.53 -0.53 4.10
C ILE A 8 -3.36 0.65 3.60
N SER A 9 -4.27 1.15 4.42
CA SER A 9 -5.10 2.29 4.06
C SER A 9 -4.26 3.53 3.81
N ARG A 10 -3.24 3.74 4.63
CA ARG A 10 -2.35 4.90 4.48
C ARG A 10 -1.56 4.80 3.19
N ALA A 11 -1.03 3.63 2.87
CA ALA A 11 -0.27 3.44 1.64
C ALA A 11 -1.16 3.68 0.42
N LEU A 12 -2.38 3.19 0.45
CA LEU A 12 -3.33 3.40 -0.63
C LEU A 12 -3.65 4.88 -0.78
N ALA A 13 -3.94 5.56 0.33
CA ALA A 13 -4.27 6.98 0.31
C ALA A 13 -3.12 7.81 -0.23
N LYS A 14 -1.89 7.48 0.17
CA LYS A 14 -0.71 8.18 -0.32
C LYS A 14 -0.51 7.97 -1.82
N ALA A 15 -0.67 6.73 -2.27
CA ALA A 15 -0.52 6.44 -3.70
C ALA A 15 -1.52 7.24 -4.53
N ILE A 16 -2.76 7.29 -4.07
CA ILE A 16 -3.81 8.04 -4.77
C ILE A 16 -3.51 9.54 -4.76
N ALA A 17 -3.13 10.06 -3.59
CA ALA A 17 -2.83 11.49 -3.46
C ALA A 17 -1.68 11.91 -4.36
N TYR A 18 -0.61 11.14 -4.37
CA TYR A 18 0.55 11.47 -5.21
C TYR A 18 0.21 11.37 -6.69
N LYS A 19 -0.60 10.39 -7.07
CA LYS A 19 -1.03 10.25 -8.45
C LYS A 19 -1.84 11.48 -8.89
N GLN A 20 -2.74 11.95 -8.04
CA GLN A 20 -3.57 13.11 -8.35
C GLN A 20 -2.74 14.38 -8.45
N CYS A 21 -1.63 14.45 -7.70
CA CYS A 21 -0.73 15.59 -7.76
C CYS A 21 0.27 15.52 -8.91
N GLY A 22 0.23 14.46 -9.69
CA GLY A 22 1.16 14.29 -10.80
C GLY A 22 2.53 13.79 -10.39
N LYS A 23 2.69 13.36 -9.15
CA LYS A 23 3.96 12.81 -8.66
C LYS A 23 3.99 11.31 -8.88
N GLN A 24 4.18 10.94 -10.13
CA GLN A 24 4.08 9.54 -10.52
C GLN A 24 5.10 8.64 -9.87
N SER A 25 6.35 9.11 -9.74
CA SER A 25 7.39 8.30 -9.10
C SER A 25 7.04 7.97 -7.66
N ASP A 26 6.55 8.97 -6.93
CA ASP A 26 6.15 8.76 -5.53
C ASP A 26 4.91 7.86 -5.46
N ALA A 27 3.98 8.05 -6.38
CA ALA A 27 2.78 7.22 -6.43
C ALA A 27 3.16 5.75 -6.67
N GLU A 28 4.10 5.50 -7.57
CA GLU A 28 4.56 4.15 -7.85
C GLU A 28 5.25 3.53 -6.65
N ALA A 29 6.06 4.30 -5.95
CA ALA A 29 6.74 3.80 -4.75
C ALA A 29 5.72 3.37 -3.69
N TRP A 30 4.70 4.18 -3.47
CA TRP A 30 3.66 3.85 -2.50
C TRP A 30 2.80 2.68 -2.96
N ALA A 31 2.55 2.60 -4.27
CA ALA A 31 1.79 1.49 -4.84
C ALA A 31 2.54 0.17 -4.65
N ARG A 32 3.86 0.18 -4.83
CA ARG A 32 4.67 -1.01 -4.59
C ARG A 32 4.63 -1.42 -3.14
N LYS A 33 4.71 -0.45 -2.24
CA LYS A 33 4.63 -0.72 -0.82
C LYS A 33 3.27 -1.32 -0.47
N LEU A 34 2.21 -0.80 -1.08
CA LEU A 34 0.87 -1.31 -0.88
C LEU A 34 0.77 -2.77 -1.32
N VAL A 35 1.32 -3.09 -2.48
CA VAL A 35 1.32 -4.47 -3.00
C VAL A 35 2.04 -5.39 -2.03
N MET A 36 3.18 -4.97 -1.52
CA MET A 36 3.92 -5.78 -0.56
C MET A 36 3.13 -6.02 0.72
N LEU A 37 2.44 -5.00 1.20
CA LEU A 37 1.60 -5.13 2.39
C LEU A 37 0.45 -6.08 2.15
N LEU A 38 -0.16 -5.99 0.97
CA LEU A 38 -1.28 -6.87 0.61
C LEU A 38 -0.82 -8.31 0.44
N GLU A 39 0.35 -8.51 -0.15
CA GLU A 39 0.89 -9.85 -0.30
C GLU A 39 1.17 -10.48 1.05
N CYS A 40 1.75 -9.70 1.96
CA CYS A 40 1.98 -10.20 3.32
C CYS A 40 0.67 -10.55 4.01
N ALA A 41 -0.34 -9.71 3.84
CA ALA A 41 -1.64 -9.97 4.44
C ALA A 41 -2.26 -11.23 3.87
N ASP A 42 -2.13 -11.42 2.57
CA ASP A 42 -2.66 -12.60 1.91
C ASP A 42 -1.98 -13.87 2.40
N ILE A 43 -0.65 -13.82 2.51
CA ILE A 43 0.12 -14.96 3.02
C ILE A 43 -0.31 -15.30 4.45
N LEU A 44 -0.47 -14.28 5.28
CA LEU A 44 -0.85 -14.48 6.67
C LEU A 44 -2.30 -14.94 6.80
N SER A 45 -3.14 -14.58 5.86
CA SER A 45 -4.56 -14.93 5.87
C SER A 45 -4.87 -16.22 5.14
N ALA A 46 -3.96 -16.67 4.30
CA ALA A 46 -4.16 -17.85 3.47
C ALA A 46 -3.98 -19.11 4.31
N ASN A 47 -5.06 -19.66 4.76
CA ASN A 47 -5.03 -20.89 5.55
C ASN A 47 -5.93 -21.92 4.94
#